data_426c3c2eb34c76591440aa93e062d1f6
#
_entry.id   426c3c2eb34c76591440aa93e062d1f6
#
_cell.length_a   1.000
_cell.length_b   1.000
_cell.length_c   1.000
_cell.angle_alpha   90.00
_cell.angle_beta   90.00
_cell.angle_gamma   90.00
#
_symmetry.space_group_name_H-M   'P 1'
#
loop_
_entity.id
_entity.type
_entity.pdbx_description
1 polymer ?
#
loop_
_entity_poly.entity_id
_entity_poly.type
_entity_poly.pdbx_seq_one_letter_code
_entity_poly.pdbx_strand_id
1 'polypeptide(L)'
;LDLLLAAAAAARDRRRLEREELGDVGYALDDRRRGDPVLLVRDGVTLHVTLNRPERRNAYGTQLRDALVDALRLPLVDESIERVVLDGAGPSFCAGGDLDEFGRTPDAATAHLIRTRGGAGRLVAHLAGRIEVRLHGHCVGAGIEIPAFAGRVVAHPATVFRLPEVSMGLIPGAGGTVSIPRRIGRWRAMHLFVT
;
A
#
# COMPACT_ATOMS: atom_id res chain seq x y z
N LEU A 1 -4.63 2.89 -17.73
CA LEU A 1 -5.90 3.31 -17.13
C LEU A 1 -6.96 2.22 -17.33
N ASP A 2 -7.11 1.69 -18.55
CA ASP A 2 -8.12 0.65 -18.87
C ASP A 2 -7.91 -0.67 -18.13
N LEU A 3 -6.67 -1.06 -17.83
CA LEU A 3 -6.39 -2.26 -17.03
C LEU A 3 -6.69 -2.05 -15.54
N LEU A 4 -6.49 -0.84 -15.02
CA LEU A 4 -6.92 -0.46 -13.68
C LEU A 4 -8.45 -0.30 -13.62
N LEU A 5 -9.06 0.23 -14.69
CA LEU A 5 -10.51 0.35 -14.85
C LEU A 5 -11.17 -1.00 -15.12
N ALA A 6 -10.56 -1.89 -15.90
CA ALA A 6 -11.05 -3.25 -16.12
C ALA A 6 -10.95 -4.12 -14.87
N ALA A 7 -9.87 -3.96 -14.07
CA ALA A 7 -9.78 -4.57 -12.75
C ALA A 7 -10.86 -4.04 -11.79
N ALA A 8 -11.18 -2.73 -11.89
CA ALA A 8 -12.26 -2.11 -11.13
C ALA A 8 -13.66 -2.58 -11.57
N ALA A 9 -13.87 -2.84 -12.85
CA ALA A 9 -15.15 -3.32 -13.39
C ALA A 9 -15.41 -4.80 -13.02
N ALA A 10 -14.41 -5.68 -13.13
CA ALA A 10 -14.49 -7.07 -12.71
C ALA A 10 -14.68 -7.21 -11.18
N ALA A 11 -14.23 -6.21 -10.41
CA ALA A 11 -14.42 -6.15 -8.98
C ALA A 11 -15.86 -5.76 -8.58
N ARG A 12 -16.66 -5.11 -9.45
CA ARG A 12 -18.07 -4.76 -9.15
C ARG A 12 -18.97 -5.99 -9.02
N ASP A 13 -18.81 -6.95 -9.90
CA ASP A 13 -19.66 -8.16 -9.91
C ASP A 13 -19.33 -9.10 -8.75
N ARG A 14 -18.06 -9.24 -8.40
CA ARG A 14 -17.65 -10.05 -7.25
C ARG A 14 -18.04 -9.44 -5.90
N ARG A 15 -18.02 -8.11 -5.74
CA ARG A 15 -18.37 -7.46 -4.47
C ARG A 15 -19.85 -7.54 -4.14
N ARG A 16 -20.71 -7.68 -5.12
CA ARG A 16 -22.13 -7.93 -4.86
C ARG A 16 -22.31 -9.28 -4.19
N LEU A 17 -21.57 -10.28 -4.63
CA LEU A 17 -21.58 -11.64 -4.05
C LEU A 17 -20.87 -11.69 -2.69
N GLU A 18 -19.74 -10.98 -2.53
CA GLU A 18 -18.96 -10.96 -1.27
C GLU A 18 -19.63 -10.12 -0.16
N ARG A 19 -20.47 -9.11 -0.49
CA ARG A 19 -21.25 -8.36 0.52
C ARG A 19 -22.45 -9.16 1.04
N GLU A 20 -22.95 -10.09 0.29
CA GLU A 20 -24.05 -10.98 0.71
C GLU A 20 -23.53 -12.13 1.60
N GLU A 21 -22.25 -12.51 1.49
CA GLU A 21 -21.62 -13.58 2.29
C GLU A 21 -20.82 -13.07 3.50
N LEU A 22 -20.26 -11.85 3.44
CA LEU A 22 -19.57 -11.21 4.55
C LEU A 22 -20.52 -10.18 5.19
N GLY A 23 -21.34 -10.64 6.13
CA GLY A 23 -22.03 -9.74 7.04
C GLY A 23 -21.03 -8.71 7.60
N ASP A 24 -21.54 -7.54 7.93
CA ASP A 24 -20.80 -6.39 8.47
C ASP A 24 -19.85 -6.83 9.59
N VAL A 25 -18.63 -7.24 9.20
CA VAL A 25 -17.57 -7.57 10.13
C VAL A 25 -17.04 -6.23 10.63
N GLY A 26 -17.80 -5.65 11.56
CA GLY A 26 -17.35 -4.53 12.34
C GLY A 26 -16.05 -4.95 13.02
N TYR A 27 -14.92 -4.43 12.55
CA TYR A 27 -13.66 -4.55 13.24
C TYR A 27 -13.82 -3.88 14.61
N ALA A 28 -14.14 -4.66 15.63
CA ALA A 28 -14.00 -4.23 17.00
C ALA A 28 -12.49 -4.07 17.24
N LEU A 29 -11.98 -2.88 16.96
CA LEU A 29 -10.62 -2.51 17.30
C LEU A 29 -10.49 -2.63 18.81
N ASP A 30 -9.63 -3.55 19.27
CA ASP A 30 -9.21 -3.57 20.66
C ASP A 30 -8.66 -2.17 20.99
N ASP A 31 -9.30 -1.48 21.90
CA ASP A 31 -9.00 -0.08 22.28
C ASP A 31 -7.52 0.11 22.68
N ARG A 32 -6.83 -0.97 23.06
CA ARG A 32 -5.40 -1.02 23.39
C ARG A 32 -4.48 -0.82 22.20
N ARG A 33 -4.97 -0.91 20.95
CA ARG A 33 -4.17 -0.79 19.69
C ARG A 33 -4.44 0.50 18.92
N ARG A 34 -5.19 1.45 19.48
CA ARG A 34 -5.52 2.72 18.81
C ARG A 34 -4.31 3.58 18.44
N GLY A 35 -3.14 3.34 19.05
CA GLY A 35 -1.90 4.08 18.77
C GLY A 35 -0.95 3.38 17.79
N ASP A 36 -1.19 2.11 17.44
CA ASP A 36 -0.29 1.37 16.57
C ASP A 36 -0.45 1.84 15.12
N PRO A 37 0.65 2.19 14.42
CA PRO A 37 0.58 2.67 13.03
C PRO A 37 0.14 1.60 12.04
N VAL A 38 0.26 0.31 12.40
CA VAL A 38 -0.21 -0.84 11.64
C VAL A 38 -0.93 -1.81 12.56
N LEU A 39 -2.13 -2.22 12.18
CA LEU A 39 -2.88 -3.24 12.89
C LEU A 39 -2.68 -4.60 12.23
N LEU A 40 -2.58 -5.64 13.06
CA LEU A 40 -2.41 -7.02 12.62
C LEU A 40 -3.55 -7.87 13.18
N VAL A 41 -4.24 -8.55 12.29
CA VAL A 41 -5.26 -9.55 12.65
C VAL A 41 -4.95 -10.82 11.88
N ARG A 42 -4.89 -11.95 12.58
CA ARG A 42 -4.74 -13.26 11.95
C ARG A 42 -6.08 -13.96 11.89
N ASP A 43 -6.44 -14.42 10.71
CA ASP A 43 -7.59 -15.29 10.46
C ASP A 43 -7.12 -16.55 9.72
N GLY A 44 -7.03 -17.65 10.46
CA GLY A 44 -6.48 -18.91 9.96
C GLY A 44 -5.09 -18.73 9.36
N VAL A 45 -4.95 -18.99 8.07
CA VAL A 45 -3.69 -18.85 7.30
C VAL A 45 -3.48 -17.43 6.74
N THR A 46 -4.42 -16.52 6.96
CA THR A 46 -4.39 -15.16 6.42
C THR A 46 -3.97 -14.16 7.50
N LEU A 47 -2.97 -13.34 7.19
CA LEU A 47 -2.59 -12.17 7.97
C LEU A 47 -3.19 -10.91 7.33
N HIS A 48 -4.08 -10.26 8.04
CA HIS A 48 -4.60 -8.93 7.69
C HIS A 48 -3.67 -7.88 8.28
N VAL A 49 -3.19 -6.98 7.42
CA VAL A 49 -2.28 -5.88 7.73
C VAL A 49 -2.99 -4.58 7.35
N THR A 50 -3.35 -3.76 8.33
CA THR A 50 -4.09 -2.52 8.10
C THR A 50 -3.22 -1.32 8.46
N LEU A 51 -2.98 -0.41 7.52
CA LEU A 51 -2.36 0.89 7.80
C LEU A 51 -3.30 1.69 8.69
N ASN A 52 -2.83 2.17 9.85
CA ASN A 52 -3.69 2.72 10.90
C ASN A 52 -3.24 4.10 11.40
N ARG A 53 -3.14 5.04 10.48
CA ARG A 53 -2.98 6.49 10.77
C ARG A 53 -4.02 7.29 9.98
N PRO A 54 -5.34 7.00 10.15
CA PRO A 54 -6.40 7.60 9.34
C PRO A 54 -6.46 9.13 9.45
N GLU A 55 -6.11 9.70 10.60
CA GLU A 55 -6.05 11.16 10.86
C GLU A 55 -5.01 11.84 9.97
N ARG A 56 -3.98 11.13 9.55
CA ARG A 56 -2.96 11.57 8.57
C ARG A 56 -3.13 10.91 7.21
N ARG A 57 -4.28 10.31 6.93
CA ARG A 57 -4.57 9.57 5.70
C ARG A 57 -3.50 8.52 5.38
N ASN A 58 -2.98 7.85 6.42
CA ASN A 58 -1.93 6.85 6.33
C ASN A 58 -0.67 7.35 5.60
N ALA A 59 -0.24 8.60 5.88
CA ALA A 59 0.99 9.15 5.33
C ALA A 59 2.19 8.26 5.68
N TYR A 60 2.98 7.91 4.65
CA TYR A 60 4.09 6.96 4.73
C TYR A 60 5.35 7.64 5.27
N GLY A 61 5.40 7.81 6.58
CA GLY A 61 6.55 8.26 7.35
C GLY A 61 7.30 7.11 8.01
N THR A 62 8.31 7.43 8.81
CA THR A 62 9.20 6.46 9.47
C THR A 62 8.43 5.45 10.32
N GLN A 63 7.50 5.91 11.16
CA GLN A 63 6.74 5.02 12.05
C GLN A 63 5.90 4.02 11.25
N LEU A 64 5.14 4.49 10.25
CA LEU A 64 4.30 3.62 9.43
C LEU A 64 5.15 2.66 8.58
N ARG A 65 6.25 3.17 8.03
CA ARG A 65 7.20 2.37 7.24
C ARG A 65 7.76 1.21 8.06
N ASP A 66 8.30 1.51 9.23
CA ASP A 66 9.00 0.52 10.05
C ASP A 66 8.00 -0.54 10.56
N ALA A 67 6.83 -0.13 11.05
CA ALA A 67 5.77 -1.05 11.46
C ALA A 67 5.26 -1.93 10.30
N LEU A 68 5.10 -1.35 9.09
CA LEU A 68 4.69 -2.12 7.91
C LEU A 68 5.78 -3.12 7.49
N VAL A 69 7.05 -2.73 7.55
CA VAL A 69 8.19 -3.63 7.27
C VAL A 69 8.21 -4.80 8.24
N ASP A 70 8.03 -4.54 9.53
CA ASP A 70 8.00 -5.60 10.55
C ASP A 70 6.80 -6.53 10.36
N ALA A 71 5.61 -5.99 10.06
CA ALA A 71 4.43 -6.78 9.72
C ALA A 71 4.66 -7.71 8.51
N LEU A 72 5.29 -7.19 7.45
CA LEU A 72 5.56 -7.94 6.21
C LEU A 72 6.70 -8.97 6.36
N ARG A 73 7.48 -8.92 7.42
CA ARG A 73 8.47 -9.97 7.77
C ARG A 73 7.83 -11.19 8.38
N LEU A 74 6.69 -11.06 9.06
CA LEU A 74 6.03 -12.18 9.73
C LEU A 74 5.78 -13.37 8.79
N PRO A 75 5.19 -13.21 7.58
CA PRO A 75 4.98 -14.34 6.68
C PRO A 75 6.27 -14.93 6.08
N LEU A 76 7.44 -14.30 6.30
CA LEU A 76 8.73 -14.86 5.90
C LEU A 76 9.33 -15.76 6.96
N VAL A 77 8.91 -15.63 8.22
CA VAL A 77 9.42 -16.41 9.36
C VAL A 77 8.38 -17.40 9.91
N ASP A 78 7.10 -17.16 9.63
CA ASP A 78 5.98 -18.04 10.00
C ASP A 78 5.32 -18.59 8.72
N GLU A 79 5.70 -19.82 8.35
CA GLU A 79 5.21 -20.50 7.15
C GLU A 79 3.71 -20.82 7.21
N SER A 80 3.10 -20.82 8.41
CA SER A 80 1.67 -21.01 8.57
C SER A 80 0.84 -19.80 8.13
N ILE A 81 1.48 -18.65 7.83
CA ILE A 81 0.86 -17.50 7.17
C ILE A 81 1.02 -17.70 5.66
N GLU A 82 -0.01 -18.18 5.00
CA GLU A 82 0.02 -18.45 3.55
C GLU A 82 -0.41 -17.24 2.72
N ARG A 83 -1.21 -16.35 3.30
CA ARG A 83 -1.79 -15.19 2.62
C ARG A 83 -1.62 -13.92 3.46
N VAL A 84 -1.41 -12.81 2.76
CA VAL A 84 -1.41 -11.47 3.35
C VAL A 84 -2.46 -10.62 2.64
N VAL A 85 -3.28 -9.91 3.40
CA VAL A 85 -4.19 -8.88 2.89
C VAL A 85 -3.76 -7.56 3.49
N LEU A 86 -3.34 -6.62 2.64
CA LEU A 86 -2.93 -5.28 3.04
C LEU A 86 -4.00 -4.26 2.64
N ASP A 87 -4.49 -3.50 3.61
CA ASP A 87 -5.44 -2.41 3.41
C ASP A 87 -5.08 -1.17 4.25
N GLY A 88 -5.98 -0.19 4.32
CA GLY A 88 -5.78 1.01 5.12
C GLY A 88 -7.06 1.41 5.84
N ALA A 89 -6.93 1.88 7.07
CA ALA A 89 -8.04 2.44 7.84
C ALA A 89 -8.39 3.86 7.35
N GLY A 90 -9.66 4.24 7.55
CA GLY A 90 -10.15 5.59 7.28
C GLY A 90 -10.43 5.87 5.79
N PRO A 91 -10.40 7.17 5.38
CA PRO A 91 -10.92 7.58 4.07
C PRO A 91 -9.99 7.29 2.89
N SER A 92 -8.74 6.90 3.14
CA SER A 92 -7.71 6.71 2.11
C SER A 92 -6.80 5.55 2.47
N PHE A 93 -6.39 4.79 1.47
CA PHE A 93 -5.37 3.76 1.67
C PHE A 93 -4.05 4.38 2.14
N CYS A 94 -3.47 5.33 1.37
CA CYS A 94 -2.27 6.05 1.76
C CYS A 94 -2.09 7.30 0.88
N ALA A 95 -1.98 8.47 1.51
CA ALA A 95 -1.87 9.77 0.83
C ALA A 95 -0.43 10.12 0.39
N GLY A 96 0.50 9.18 0.44
CA GLY A 96 1.90 9.38 0.03
C GLY A 96 2.86 9.56 1.18
N GLY A 97 4.07 10.03 0.88
CA GLY A 97 5.10 10.29 1.88
C GLY A 97 4.66 11.32 2.93
N ASP A 98 5.10 11.14 4.16
CA ASP A 98 4.85 12.11 5.22
C ASP A 98 5.68 13.38 4.95
N LEU A 99 5.02 14.46 4.55
CA LEU A 99 5.67 15.71 4.17
C LEU A 99 6.45 16.35 5.32
N ASP A 100 6.07 16.07 6.57
CA ASP A 100 6.78 16.58 7.74
C ASP A 100 8.18 15.94 7.88
N GLU A 101 8.43 14.81 7.20
CA GLU A 101 9.73 14.14 7.22
C GLU A 101 10.62 14.47 6.02
N PHE A 102 10.10 15.19 5.02
CA PHE A 102 10.89 15.57 3.85
C PHE A 102 12.04 16.50 4.23
N GLY A 103 13.23 16.23 3.66
CA GLY A 103 14.43 17.02 3.93
C GLY A 103 15.07 16.82 5.30
N ARG A 104 14.55 15.92 6.15
CA ARG A 104 15.10 15.66 7.50
C ARG A 104 16.23 14.63 7.55
N THR A 105 16.50 13.92 6.45
CA THR A 105 17.66 13.02 6.40
C THR A 105 18.95 13.80 6.37
N PRO A 106 19.98 13.41 7.15
CA PRO A 106 21.22 14.18 7.29
C PRO A 106 22.00 14.29 5.96
N ASP A 107 21.89 13.30 5.10
CA ASP A 107 22.61 13.25 3.82
C ASP A 107 21.92 12.31 2.80
N ALA A 108 22.35 12.41 1.55
CA ALA A 108 21.79 11.63 0.44
C ALA A 108 22.08 10.12 0.55
N ALA A 109 23.21 9.73 1.14
CA ALA A 109 23.57 8.32 1.31
C ALA A 109 22.65 7.66 2.34
N THR A 110 22.39 8.32 3.46
CA THR A 110 21.42 7.88 4.47
C THR A 110 20.02 7.79 3.88
N ALA A 111 19.58 8.80 3.12
CA ALA A 111 18.29 8.77 2.44
C ALA A 111 18.19 7.58 1.47
N HIS A 112 19.25 7.30 0.72
CA HIS A 112 19.31 6.15 -0.19
C HIS A 112 19.22 4.81 0.55
N LEU A 113 19.96 4.66 1.65
CA LEU A 113 19.92 3.43 2.47
C LEU A 113 18.53 3.18 3.07
N ILE A 114 17.88 4.21 3.58
CA ILE A 114 16.52 4.12 4.10
C ILE A 114 15.55 3.60 3.03
N ARG A 115 15.63 4.14 1.81
CA ARG A 115 14.75 3.73 0.70
C ARG A 115 15.06 2.32 0.19
N THR A 116 16.33 1.96 0.08
CA THR A 116 16.73 0.69 -0.53
C THR A 116 16.68 -0.50 0.43
N ARG A 117 16.97 -0.30 1.71
CA ARG A 117 17.01 -1.36 2.73
C ARG A 117 15.79 -1.34 3.64
N GLY A 118 15.28 -0.16 3.99
CA GLY A 118 14.16 0.04 4.90
C GLY A 118 12.79 0.14 4.22
N GLY A 119 12.70 0.10 2.89
CA GLY A 119 11.43 0.26 2.19
C GLY A 119 10.58 -1.02 2.12
N ALA A 120 9.26 -0.91 2.33
CA ALA A 120 8.32 -2.03 2.26
C ALA A 120 8.18 -2.64 0.85
N GLY A 121 8.48 -1.90 -0.23
CA GLY A 121 8.30 -2.35 -1.60
C GLY A 121 9.03 -3.65 -1.95
N ARG A 122 10.24 -3.87 -1.42
CA ARG A 122 10.99 -5.13 -1.61
C ARG A 122 10.29 -6.32 -0.98
N LEU A 123 9.71 -6.14 0.22
CA LEU A 123 8.99 -7.21 0.93
C LEU A 123 7.68 -7.53 0.20
N VAL A 124 6.95 -6.50 -0.25
CA VAL A 124 5.75 -6.70 -1.07
C VAL A 124 6.08 -7.44 -2.36
N ALA A 125 7.19 -7.11 -3.03
CA ALA A 125 7.65 -7.81 -4.22
C ALA A 125 8.03 -9.27 -3.92
N HIS A 126 8.69 -9.53 -2.78
CA HIS A 126 9.05 -10.89 -2.36
C HIS A 126 7.81 -11.73 -2.04
N LEU A 127 6.80 -11.11 -1.43
CA LEU A 127 5.53 -11.75 -1.09
C LEU A 127 4.51 -11.72 -2.24
N ALA A 128 4.88 -11.31 -3.46
CA ALA A 128 3.94 -11.03 -4.55
C ALA A 128 2.92 -12.17 -4.78
N GLY A 129 3.36 -13.43 -4.72
CA GLY A 129 2.47 -14.59 -4.88
C GLY A 129 1.47 -14.83 -3.75
N ARG A 130 1.66 -14.19 -2.59
CA ARG A 130 0.86 -14.40 -1.37
C ARG A 130 0.18 -13.12 -0.86
N ILE A 131 0.45 -11.96 -1.46
CA ILE A 131 -0.09 -10.68 -1.00
C ILE A 131 -1.13 -10.12 -1.95
N GLU A 132 -2.28 -9.77 -1.38
CA GLU A 132 -3.33 -8.96 -1.99
C GLU A 132 -3.35 -7.58 -1.33
N VAL A 133 -3.39 -6.51 -2.13
CA VAL A 133 -3.54 -5.15 -1.62
C VAL A 133 -4.89 -4.59 -2.05
N ARG A 134 -5.64 -4.04 -1.08
CA ARG A 134 -6.97 -3.44 -1.27
C ARG A 134 -6.87 -1.93 -1.17
N LEU A 135 -7.11 -1.26 -2.28
CA LEU A 135 -6.96 0.19 -2.42
C LEU A 135 -8.31 0.89 -2.38
N HIS A 136 -8.37 2.03 -1.68
CA HIS A 136 -9.55 2.89 -1.64
C HIS A 136 -9.16 4.35 -1.41
N GLY A 137 -10.07 5.27 -1.70
CA GLY A 137 -9.84 6.70 -1.53
C GLY A 137 -8.61 7.19 -2.28
N HIS A 138 -7.75 7.93 -1.63
CA HIS A 138 -6.52 8.42 -2.25
C HIS A 138 -5.37 7.41 -2.08
N CYS A 139 -4.70 7.13 -3.20
CA CYS A 139 -3.48 6.33 -3.29
C CYS A 139 -2.43 7.17 -4.01
N VAL A 140 -1.56 7.84 -3.27
CA VAL A 140 -0.64 8.85 -3.81
C VAL A 140 0.80 8.45 -3.53
N GLY A 141 1.73 8.64 -4.48
CA GLY A 141 3.15 8.34 -4.31
C GLY A 141 3.39 6.93 -3.76
N ALA A 142 4.02 6.80 -2.59
CA ALA A 142 4.23 5.51 -1.91
C ALA A 142 2.96 4.67 -1.79
N GLY A 143 1.77 5.31 -1.71
CA GLY A 143 0.47 4.66 -1.61
C GLY A 143 0.02 3.94 -2.90
N ILE A 144 0.70 4.14 -4.02
CA ILE A 144 0.53 3.36 -5.25
C ILE A 144 1.81 2.63 -5.64
N GLU A 145 2.98 3.22 -5.36
CA GLU A 145 4.28 2.66 -5.73
C GLU A 145 4.53 1.29 -5.07
N ILE A 146 4.27 1.20 -3.74
CA ILE A 146 4.45 -0.01 -2.94
C ILE A 146 3.42 -1.09 -3.31
N PRO A 147 2.10 -0.80 -3.35
CA PRO A 147 1.08 -1.76 -3.78
C PRO A 147 1.31 -2.33 -5.18
N ALA A 148 1.89 -1.55 -6.08
CA ALA A 148 2.14 -1.99 -7.45
C ALA A 148 3.12 -3.18 -7.56
N PHE A 149 3.87 -3.50 -6.51
CA PHE A 149 4.69 -4.73 -6.43
C PHE A 149 3.89 -5.99 -6.07
N ALA A 150 2.69 -5.86 -5.50
CA ALA A 150 1.89 -7.01 -5.08
C ALA A 150 1.41 -7.84 -6.27
N GLY A 151 1.25 -9.15 -6.08
CA GLY A 151 0.70 -10.02 -7.13
C GLY A 151 -0.73 -9.65 -7.47
N ARG A 152 -1.54 -9.38 -6.46
CA ARG A 152 -2.93 -8.95 -6.62
C ARG A 152 -3.15 -7.56 -6.03
N VAL A 153 -3.73 -6.66 -6.83
CA VAL A 153 -4.17 -5.33 -6.39
C VAL A 153 -5.62 -5.17 -6.77
N VAL A 154 -6.45 -4.88 -5.78
CA VAL A 154 -7.88 -4.60 -5.95
C VAL A 154 -8.12 -3.16 -5.53
N ALA A 155 -8.79 -2.38 -6.38
CA ALA A 155 -9.09 -0.99 -6.09
C ALA A 155 -10.60 -0.74 -6.07
N HIS A 156 -11.07 0.06 -5.12
CA HIS A 156 -12.43 0.55 -5.13
C HIS A 156 -12.65 1.42 -6.40
N PRO A 157 -13.81 1.38 -7.06
CA PRO A 157 -14.06 2.14 -8.29
C PRO A 157 -13.83 3.65 -8.17
N ALA A 158 -14.02 4.23 -6.99
CA ALA A 158 -13.78 5.65 -6.72
C ALA A 158 -12.35 5.95 -6.23
N THR A 159 -11.41 4.99 -6.34
CA THR A 159 -10.01 5.21 -5.94
C THR A 159 -9.34 6.23 -6.86
N VAL A 160 -8.65 7.19 -6.24
CA VAL A 160 -7.88 8.22 -6.94
C VAL A 160 -6.39 7.90 -6.84
N PHE A 161 -5.72 7.75 -7.98
CA PHE A 161 -4.29 7.50 -8.08
C PHE A 161 -3.56 8.78 -8.52
N ARG A 162 -2.45 9.11 -7.84
CA ARG A 162 -1.58 10.23 -8.24
C ARG A 162 -0.11 9.91 -7.96
N LEU A 163 0.76 10.42 -8.85
CA LEU A 163 2.21 10.44 -8.69
C LEU A 163 2.70 11.88 -8.86
N PRO A 164 2.62 12.71 -7.80
CA PRO A 164 2.88 14.14 -7.89
C PRO A 164 4.37 14.50 -7.86
N GLU A 165 5.27 13.51 -7.83
CA GLU A 165 6.69 13.68 -7.57
C GLU A 165 7.34 14.65 -8.55
N VAL A 166 7.03 14.57 -9.84
CA VAL A 166 7.62 15.44 -10.86
C VAL A 166 7.25 16.91 -10.62
N SER A 167 6.01 17.20 -10.20
CA SER A 167 5.59 18.57 -9.87
C SER A 167 6.30 19.14 -8.63
N MET A 168 6.88 18.26 -7.81
CA MET A 168 7.66 18.59 -6.62
C MET A 168 9.18 18.60 -6.89
N GLY A 169 9.62 18.43 -8.15
CA GLY A 169 11.02 18.27 -8.50
C GLY A 169 11.65 16.96 -8.03
N LEU A 170 10.84 15.93 -7.80
CA LEU A 170 11.25 14.62 -7.30
C LEU A 170 10.97 13.53 -8.34
N ILE A 171 11.41 12.32 -8.02
CA ILE A 171 11.04 11.09 -8.73
C ILE A 171 10.30 10.15 -7.77
N PRO A 172 9.46 9.22 -8.25
CA PRO A 172 8.83 8.19 -7.43
C PRO A 172 9.89 7.38 -6.66
N GLY A 173 9.95 7.61 -5.34
CA GLY A 173 11.07 7.16 -4.49
C GLY A 173 10.81 5.86 -3.73
N ALA A 174 9.57 5.37 -3.68
CA ALA A 174 9.19 4.12 -3.00
C ALA A 174 9.22 2.91 -3.94
N GLY A 175 9.79 3.05 -5.14
CA GLY A 175 9.95 2.00 -6.13
C GLY A 175 9.04 2.11 -7.36
N GLY A 176 8.29 3.20 -7.47
CA GLY A 176 7.30 3.42 -8.53
C GLY A 176 7.89 3.43 -9.94
N THR A 177 9.15 3.88 -10.09
CA THR A 177 9.87 3.81 -11.36
C THR A 177 10.08 2.37 -11.88
N VAL A 178 9.91 1.37 -11.02
CA VAL A 178 10.01 -0.06 -11.34
C VAL A 178 8.63 -0.71 -11.32
N SER A 179 7.88 -0.56 -10.22
CA SER A 179 6.63 -1.27 -9.98
C SER A 179 5.53 -0.84 -10.96
N ILE A 180 5.38 0.46 -11.19
CA ILE A 180 4.31 1.01 -12.04
C ILE A 180 4.49 0.61 -13.51
N PRO A 181 5.68 0.81 -14.15
CA PRO A 181 5.88 0.38 -15.55
C PRO A 181 5.71 -1.12 -15.75
N ARG A 182 6.09 -1.94 -14.77
CA ARG A 182 5.87 -3.40 -14.83
C ARG A 182 4.40 -3.78 -14.81
N ARG A 183 3.58 -3.01 -14.10
CA ARG A 183 2.14 -3.28 -13.95
C ARG A 183 1.29 -2.76 -15.11
N ILE A 184 1.55 -1.55 -15.60
CA ILE A 184 0.69 -0.88 -16.59
C ILE A 184 1.38 -0.58 -17.93
N GLY A 185 2.64 -0.95 -18.08
CA GLY A 185 3.47 -0.64 -19.24
C GLY A 185 4.07 0.77 -19.20
N ARG A 186 5.20 0.96 -19.89
CA ARG A 186 6.02 2.17 -19.78
C ARG A 186 5.29 3.45 -20.24
N TRP A 187 4.47 3.38 -21.28
CA TRP A 187 3.80 4.56 -21.83
C TRP A 187 2.72 5.10 -20.90
N ARG A 188 1.91 4.22 -20.33
CA ARG A 188 0.90 4.60 -19.34
C ARG A 188 1.55 5.09 -18.03
N ALA A 189 2.66 4.46 -17.63
CA ALA A 189 3.43 4.91 -16.48
C ALA A 189 4.00 6.32 -16.71
N MET A 190 4.57 6.58 -17.90
CA MET A 190 5.08 7.90 -18.26
C MET A 190 3.99 8.97 -18.19
N HIS A 191 2.82 8.67 -18.77
CA HIS A 191 1.66 9.57 -18.67
C HIS A 191 1.30 9.87 -17.20
N LEU A 192 1.22 8.83 -16.35
CA LEU A 192 0.89 9.00 -14.93
C LEU A 192 1.97 9.78 -14.15
N PHE A 193 3.24 9.72 -14.58
CA PHE A 193 4.34 10.45 -13.91
C PHE A 193 4.36 11.95 -14.26
N VAL A 194 3.86 12.35 -15.44
CA VAL A 194 3.98 13.72 -15.93
C VAL A 194 2.65 14.50 -15.93
N THR A 195 1.54 13.88 -15.58
CA THR A 195 0.20 14.50 -15.46
C THR A 195 -0.29 14.52 -14.01
#